data_c48bf485ac952c59dee7defc106bf7dd
#
_entry.id   c48bf485ac952c59dee7defc106bf7dd
#
_cell.length_a   1.000
_cell.length_b   1.000
_cell.length_c   1.000
_cell.angle_alpha   90.00
_cell.angle_beta   90.00
_cell.angle_gamma   90.00
#
_symmetry.space_group_name_H-M   'P 1'
#
loop_
_entity.id
_entity.type
_entity.pdbx_description
1 polymer ?
#
loop_
_entity_poly.entity_id
_entity_poly.type
_entity_poly.pdbx_seq_one_letter_code
_entity_poly.pdbx_strand_id
1 'polypeptide(L)'
;MSSNALESQGMAIKRGDGASPEVFTTIPEVRSINGPDGSASEIDVSDLSSTSREFRMGLQDEGSITLDIMFIPGNAVHAGLRTDRANRTLRNFQLVFTDSPATTWSFAAYVQGLSVSNDLDAVTTASVTLRISGSITES
;
A
#
# COMPACT_ATOMS: atom_id res chain seq x y z
N MET A 1 -3.45 -14.97 -29.01
CA MET A 1 -2.97 -13.59 -28.80
C MET A 1 -2.75 -13.37 -27.32
N SER A 2 -1.61 -12.84 -26.96
CA SER A 2 -1.29 -12.58 -25.57
C SER A 2 -1.62 -11.13 -25.21
N SER A 3 -2.10 -10.94 -23.99
CA SER A 3 -2.34 -9.61 -23.44
C SER A 3 -1.12 -9.16 -22.65
N ASN A 4 -0.84 -7.86 -22.66
CA ASN A 4 0.21 -7.28 -21.82
C ASN A 4 -0.31 -6.92 -20.43
N ALA A 5 -1.59 -7.18 -20.15
CA ALA A 5 -2.16 -6.93 -18.84
C ALA A 5 -1.61 -7.94 -17.84
N LEU A 6 -1.32 -7.46 -16.64
CA LEU A 6 -0.81 -8.30 -15.56
C LEU A 6 -1.96 -8.99 -14.83
N GLU A 7 -1.72 -10.23 -14.43
CA GLU A 7 -2.66 -10.95 -13.57
C GLU A 7 -2.48 -10.51 -12.13
N SER A 8 -3.60 -10.33 -11.44
CA SER A 8 -3.57 -10.01 -10.00
C SER A 8 -3.15 -11.20 -9.15
N GLN A 9 -3.42 -12.41 -9.63
CA GLN A 9 -3.03 -13.62 -8.93
C GLN A 9 -1.50 -13.73 -8.91
N GLY A 10 -0.94 -13.90 -7.73
CA GLY A 10 0.50 -13.95 -7.56
C GLY A 10 1.13 -12.64 -7.13
N MET A 11 0.39 -11.53 -7.20
CA MET A 11 0.88 -10.28 -6.60
C MET A 11 1.03 -10.47 -5.10
N ALA A 12 2.08 -9.87 -4.54
CA ALA A 12 2.37 -9.97 -3.12
C ALA A 12 2.65 -8.60 -2.53
N ILE A 13 2.27 -8.45 -1.27
CA ILE A 13 2.70 -7.31 -0.48
C ILE A 13 3.51 -7.84 0.70
N LYS A 14 4.67 -7.22 0.94
CA LYS A 14 5.60 -7.65 1.97
C LYS A 14 5.75 -6.57 3.03
N ARG A 15 5.91 -7.02 4.27
CA ARG A 15 6.13 -6.13 5.41
C ARG A 15 7.58 -6.26 5.86
N GLY A 16 8.26 -5.11 6.02
CA GLY A 16 9.61 -5.08 6.57
C GLY A 16 9.60 -5.21 8.10
N ASP A 17 10.70 -5.73 8.65
CA ASP A 17 10.84 -5.92 10.10
C ASP A 17 11.56 -4.76 10.80
N GLY A 18 12.07 -3.80 10.04
CA GLY A 18 12.79 -2.66 10.61
C GLY A 18 14.21 -2.96 11.05
N ALA A 19 14.71 -4.16 10.80
CA ALA A 19 16.08 -4.54 11.17
C ALA A 19 17.08 -4.06 10.14
N SER A 20 18.37 -4.25 10.42
CA SER A 20 19.46 -3.92 9.50
C SER A 20 20.40 -5.12 9.38
N PRO A 21 20.44 -5.82 8.24
CA PRO A 21 19.62 -5.59 7.05
C PRO A 21 18.15 -5.94 7.28
N GLU A 22 17.27 -5.19 6.63
CA GLU A 22 15.82 -5.41 6.78
C GLU A 22 15.37 -6.64 6.01
N VAL A 23 14.55 -7.46 6.66
CA VAL A 23 13.95 -8.64 6.04
C VAL A 23 12.48 -8.37 5.77
N PHE A 24 12.05 -8.62 4.54
CA PHE A 24 10.65 -8.44 4.13
C PHE A 24 9.96 -9.79 4.09
N THR A 25 8.81 -9.87 4.74
CA THR A 25 8.00 -11.07 4.81
C THR A 25 6.68 -10.84 4.10
N THR A 26 6.31 -11.74 3.20
CA THR A 26 5.03 -11.66 2.50
C THR A 26 3.88 -11.74 3.51
N ILE A 27 2.93 -10.81 3.39
CA ILE A 27 1.71 -10.85 4.20
C ILE A 27 0.84 -11.99 3.67
N PRO A 28 0.53 -13.01 4.50
CA PRO A 28 -0.25 -14.15 4.04
C PRO A 28 -1.74 -13.85 3.98
N GLU A 29 -2.46 -14.65 3.21
CA GLU A 29 -3.92 -14.64 3.12
C GLU A 29 -4.51 -13.33 2.60
N VAL A 30 -3.77 -12.63 1.73
CA VAL A 30 -4.26 -11.41 1.09
C VAL A 30 -5.20 -11.79 -0.04
N ARG A 31 -6.44 -11.28 0.01
CA ARG A 31 -7.47 -11.55 -1.00
C ARG A 31 -7.50 -10.50 -2.08
N SER A 32 -7.29 -9.23 -1.71
CA SER A 32 -7.25 -8.14 -2.68
C SER A 32 -6.36 -7.01 -2.19
N ILE A 33 -5.82 -6.24 -3.14
CA ILE A 33 -4.96 -5.09 -2.89
C ILE A 33 -5.50 -3.95 -3.75
N ASN A 34 -5.85 -2.82 -3.12
CA ASN A 34 -6.35 -1.63 -3.81
C ASN A 34 -5.45 -0.43 -3.50
N GLY A 35 -5.10 0.32 -4.54
CA GLY A 35 -4.22 1.47 -4.43
C GLY A 35 -2.83 1.16 -4.97
N PRO A 36 -1.88 2.10 -4.85
CA PRO A 36 -1.99 3.40 -4.16
C PRO A 36 -2.77 4.45 -4.96
N ASP A 37 -3.34 5.42 -4.25
CA ASP A 37 -4.15 6.50 -4.81
C ASP A 37 -3.37 7.80 -4.82
N GLY A 38 -2.33 7.87 -5.65
CA GLY A 38 -1.48 9.05 -5.70
C GLY A 38 -2.20 10.29 -6.23
N SER A 39 -1.95 11.42 -5.62
CA SER A 39 -2.45 12.71 -6.10
C SER A 39 -1.49 13.83 -5.71
N ALA A 40 -1.64 14.96 -6.38
CA ALA A 40 -0.86 16.16 -6.07
C ALA A 40 -1.80 17.35 -6.08
N SER A 41 -1.56 18.30 -5.18
CA SER A 41 -2.34 19.53 -5.17
C SER A 41 -1.92 20.45 -6.32
N GLU A 42 -2.88 21.20 -6.85
CA GLU A 42 -2.63 22.17 -7.90
C GLU A 42 -2.35 23.53 -7.29
N ILE A 43 -1.37 24.24 -7.83
CA ILE A 43 -1.05 25.60 -7.43
C ILE A 43 -1.32 26.48 -8.65
N ASP A 44 -2.25 27.43 -8.53
CA ASP A 44 -2.57 28.35 -9.61
C ASP A 44 -1.48 29.43 -9.67
N VAL A 45 -0.72 29.44 -10.78
CA VAL A 45 0.36 30.41 -11.01
C VAL A 45 0.03 31.38 -12.14
N SER A 46 -1.25 31.46 -12.53
CA SER A 46 -1.70 32.39 -13.56
C SER A 46 -1.47 33.84 -13.14
N ASP A 47 -1.17 34.70 -14.09
CA ASP A 47 -1.02 36.14 -13.86
C ASP A 47 -1.86 36.94 -14.86
N LEU A 48 -1.75 38.27 -14.80
CA LEU A 48 -2.56 39.16 -15.65
C LEU A 48 -2.25 39.01 -17.12
N SER A 49 -1.08 38.49 -17.47
CA SER A 49 -0.71 38.27 -18.88
C SER A 49 -1.11 36.90 -19.41
N SER A 50 -1.60 36.02 -18.56
CA SER A 50 -2.01 34.68 -18.94
C SER A 50 -3.29 34.72 -19.77
N THR A 51 -3.30 34.01 -20.90
CA THR A 51 -4.51 33.84 -21.71
C THR A 51 -5.28 32.59 -21.32
N SER A 52 -4.65 31.69 -20.59
CA SER A 52 -5.25 30.48 -19.99
C SER A 52 -4.78 30.35 -18.56
N ARG A 53 -5.57 29.66 -17.74
CA ARG A 53 -5.14 29.39 -16.36
C ARG A 53 -3.93 28.46 -16.38
N GLU A 54 -2.94 28.79 -15.59
CA GLU A 54 -1.70 28.03 -15.48
C GLU A 54 -1.58 27.45 -14.08
N PHE A 55 -1.15 26.19 -14.00
CA PHE A 55 -1.05 25.48 -12.72
C PHE A 55 0.33 24.84 -12.59
N ARG A 56 0.78 24.69 -11.34
CA ARG A 56 1.91 23.86 -10.98
C ARG A 56 1.45 22.82 -9.99
N MET A 57 2.13 21.65 -10.02
CA MET A 57 1.84 20.61 -9.05
C MET A 57 2.56 20.91 -7.74
N GLY A 58 1.84 20.81 -6.64
CA GLY A 58 2.40 20.91 -5.29
C GLY A 58 2.98 19.60 -4.82
N LEU A 59 3.01 19.42 -3.51
CA LEU A 59 3.50 18.18 -2.93
C LEU A 59 2.63 16.99 -3.36
N GLN A 60 3.28 15.90 -3.70
CA GLN A 60 2.58 14.66 -4.07
C GLN A 60 2.21 13.88 -2.80
N ASP A 61 1.01 13.36 -2.81
CA ASP A 61 0.52 12.45 -1.78
C ASP A 61 0.28 11.11 -2.45
N GLU A 62 1.03 10.10 -2.06
CA GLU A 62 0.90 8.78 -2.66
C GLU A 62 -0.36 8.03 -2.22
N GLY A 63 -1.09 8.60 -1.25
CA GLY A 63 -2.37 8.08 -0.85
C GLY A 63 -2.26 6.91 0.11
N SER A 64 -3.11 5.92 -0.12
CA SER A 64 -3.18 4.75 0.74
C SER A 64 -3.37 3.48 -0.07
N ILE A 65 -3.04 2.35 0.56
CA ILE A 65 -3.30 1.02 0.03
C ILE A 65 -4.25 0.32 0.99
N THR A 66 -5.29 -0.29 0.45
CA THR A 66 -6.24 -1.07 1.23
C THR A 66 -6.06 -2.54 0.89
N LEU A 67 -5.90 -3.38 1.91
CA LEU A 67 -5.76 -4.82 1.77
C LEU A 67 -6.96 -5.50 2.39
N ASP A 68 -7.53 -6.46 1.67
CA ASP A 68 -8.50 -7.39 2.24
C ASP A 68 -7.80 -8.71 2.49
N ILE A 69 -7.79 -9.15 3.72
CA ILE A 69 -7.10 -10.39 4.12
C ILE A 69 -8.07 -11.31 4.86
N MET A 70 -7.78 -12.60 4.81
CA MET A 70 -8.38 -13.56 5.74
C MET A 70 -7.56 -13.49 7.03
N PHE A 71 -8.16 -13.01 8.10
CA PHE A 71 -7.44 -12.66 9.32
C PHE A 71 -7.15 -13.89 10.17
N ILE A 72 -5.87 -14.11 10.48
CA ILE A 72 -5.43 -15.19 11.37
C ILE A 72 -4.71 -14.54 12.56
N PRO A 73 -5.38 -14.43 13.72
CA PRO A 73 -4.79 -13.72 14.86
C PRO A 73 -3.46 -14.31 15.36
N GLY A 74 -3.27 -15.62 15.18
CA GLY A 74 -2.03 -16.28 15.57
C GLY A 74 -0.89 -16.14 14.59
N ASN A 75 -1.12 -15.56 13.41
CA ASN A 75 -0.07 -15.35 12.43
C ASN A 75 0.80 -14.17 12.84
N ALA A 76 2.12 -14.36 12.80
CA ALA A 76 3.07 -13.33 13.25
C ALA A 76 2.97 -12.03 12.45
N VAL A 77 2.75 -12.12 11.14
CA VAL A 77 2.66 -10.93 10.30
C VAL A 77 1.36 -10.18 10.56
N HIS A 78 0.23 -10.90 10.67
CA HIS A 78 -1.05 -10.27 10.98
C HIS A 78 -1.02 -9.61 12.36
N ALA A 79 -0.44 -10.28 13.35
CA ALA A 79 -0.25 -9.71 14.69
C ALA A 79 0.67 -8.48 14.64
N GLY A 80 1.70 -8.53 13.80
CA GLY A 80 2.60 -7.40 13.58
C GLY A 80 1.90 -6.17 13.02
N LEU A 81 0.95 -6.36 12.10
CA LEU A 81 0.16 -5.25 11.57
C LEU A 81 -0.66 -4.57 12.67
N ARG A 82 -1.25 -5.36 13.55
CA ARG A 82 -1.99 -4.82 14.70
C ARG A 82 -1.09 -4.03 15.63
N THR A 83 0.11 -4.55 15.89
CA THR A 83 1.09 -3.87 16.75
C THR A 83 1.57 -2.57 16.11
N ASP A 84 1.83 -2.57 14.81
CA ASP A 84 2.23 -1.37 14.07
C ASP A 84 1.18 -0.27 14.18
N ARG A 85 -0.10 -0.65 14.07
CA ARG A 85 -1.20 0.30 14.23
C ARG A 85 -1.25 0.88 15.64
N ALA A 86 -1.14 0.03 16.65
CA ALA A 86 -1.21 0.45 18.05
C ALA A 86 -0.04 1.37 18.41
N ASN A 87 1.15 1.08 17.92
CA ASN A 87 2.36 1.83 18.23
C ASN A 87 2.63 2.97 17.25
N ARG A 88 1.80 3.13 16.21
CA ARG A 88 1.98 4.16 15.17
C ARG A 88 3.36 4.06 14.52
N THR A 89 3.79 2.84 14.25
CA THR A 89 5.11 2.56 13.69
C THR A 89 5.11 2.76 12.18
N LEU A 90 6.08 3.53 11.68
CA LEU A 90 6.31 3.64 10.26
C LEU A 90 7.11 2.44 9.79
N ARG A 91 6.52 1.63 8.90
CA ARG A 91 7.13 0.42 8.37
C ARG A 91 7.39 0.54 6.89
N ASN A 92 8.43 -0.13 6.44
CA ASN A 92 8.69 -0.29 5.01
C ASN A 92 7.90 -1.47 4.49
N PHE A 93 7.28 -1.28 3.32
CA PHE A 93 6.51 -2.31 2.63
C PHE A 93 6.98 -2.41 1.20
N GLN A 94 6.75 -3.55 0.60
CA GLN A 94 7.03 -3.78 -0.82
C GLN A 94 5.82 -4.41 -1.49
N LEU A 95 5.42 -3.84 -2.62
CA LEU A 95 4.37 -4.40 -3.46
C LEU A 95 5.05 -5.02 -4.67
N VAL A 96 4.91 -6.33 -4.83
CA VAL A 96 5.58 -7.09 -5.89
C VAL A 96 4.55 -7.47 -6.95
N PHE A 97 4.80 -7.06 -8.17
CA PHE A 97 3.92 -7.35 -9.30
C PHE A 97 4.30 -8.66 -9.95
N THR A 98 3.44 -9.12 -10.86
CA THR A 98 3.56 -10.44 -11.49
C THR A 98 4.29 -10.42 -12.83
N ASP A 99 4.85 -9.29 -13.21
CA ASP A 99 5.62 -9.20 -14.46
C ASP A 99 6.97 -9.95 -14.36
N SER A 100 7.66 -10.07 -15.49
CA SER A 100 8.93 -10.78 -15.56
C SER A 100 9.97 -9.93 -16.29
N PRO A 101 11.05 -9.47 -15.62
CA PRO A 101 11.31 -9.62 -14.18
C PRO A 101 10.31 -8.85 -13.32
N ALA A 102 10.07 -9.35 -12.11
CA ALA A 102 9.05 -8.77 -11.24
C ALA A 102 9.41 -7.33 -10.84
N THR A 103 8.45 -6.44 -11.01
CA THR A 103 8.58 -5.04 -10.57
C THR A 103 8.20 -4.96 -9.10
N THR A 104 9.01 -4.26 -8.32
CA THR A 104 8.76 -4.06 -6.89
C THR A 104 8.64 -2.57 -6.60
N TRP A 105 7.55 -2.18 -5.95
CA TRP A 105 7.36 -0.83 -5.44
C TRP A 105 7.63 -0.83 -3.94
N SER A 106 8.62 -0.06 -3.52
CA SER A 106 8.99 0.06 -2.11
C SER A 106 8.51 1.40 -1.56
N PHE A 107 7.91 1.37 -0.39
CA PHE A 107 7.37 2.57 0.24
C PHE A 107 7.33 2.39 1.75
N ALA A 108 7.26 3.50 2.47
CA ALA A 108 7.04 3.50 3.91
C ALA A 108 5.59 3.90 4.18
N ALA A 109 4.95 3.24 5.12
CA ALA A 109 3.56 3.51 5.44
C ALA A 109 3.25 3.23 6.90
N TYR A 110 2.21 3.90 7.39
CA TYR A 110 1.61 3.60 8.68
C TYR A 110 0.42 2.68 8.48
N VAL A 111 0.20 1.76 9.39
CA VAL A 111 -1.05 1.01 9.44
C VAL A 111 -2.09 1.94 10.05
N GLN A 112 -2.86 2.60 9.18
CA GLN A 112 -3.84 3.61 9.60
C GLN A 112 -5.07 2.99 10.20
N GLY A 113 -5.53 1.89 9.63
CA GLY A 113 -6.75 1.24 10.08
C GLY A 113 -6.69 -0.27 9.93
N LEU A 114 -7.37 -0.96 10.82
CA LEU A 114 -7.54 -2.41 10.75
C LEU A 114 -8.94 -2.71 11.26
N SER A 115 -9.78 -3.20 10.37
CA SER A 115 -11.17 -3.51 10.67
C SER A 115 -11.38 -5.01 10.49
N VAL A 116 -11.87 -5.67 11.53
CA VAL A 116 -12.08 -7.12 11.52
C VAL A 116 -13.57 -7.40 11.43
N SER A 117 -13.95 -8.31 10.56
CA SER A 117 -15.32 -8.72 10.33
C SER A 117 -15.47 -10.22 10.53
N ASN A 118 -16.44 -10.61 11.34
CA ASN A 118 -16.73 -12.01 11.64
C ASN A 118 -18.21 -12.29 11.34
N ASP A 119 -18.45 -13.21 10.41
CA ASP A 119 -19.79 -13.71 10.14
C ASP A 119 -19.88 -15.17 10.59
N LEU A 120 -21.05 -15.60 11.05
CA LEU A 120 -21.21 -16.94 11.65
C LEU A 120 -20.82 -18.06 10.70
N ASP A 121 -21.12 -17.93 9.41
CA ASP A 121 -20.87 -18.98 8.42
C ASP A 121 -19.76 -18.63 7.45
N ALA A 122 -18.90 -17.67 7.81
CA ALA A 122 -17.84 -17.20 6.95
C ALA A 122 -16.51 -17.15 7.70
N VAL A 123 -15.42 -17.08 6.94
CA VAL A 123 -14.09 -16.89 7.54
C VAL A 123 -13.97 -15.47 8.11
N THR A 124 -13.12 -15.33 9.11
CA THR A 124 -12.78 -14.02 9.65
C THR A 124 -11.97 -13.25 8.61
N THR A 125 -12.43 -12.06 8.26
CA THR A 125 -11.74 -11.18 7.32
C THR A 125 -11.34 -9.89 8.00
N ALA A 126 -10.34 -9.23 7.43
CA ALA A 126 -9.92 -7.92 7.92
C ALA A 126 -9.61 -7.02 6.73
N SER A 127 -9.90 -5.74 6.90
CA SER A 127 -9.51 -4.70 5.98
C SER A 127 -8.41 -3.87 6.64
N VAL A 128 -7.25 -3.79 5.99
CA VAL A 128 -6.09 -3.06 6.50
C VAL A 128 -5.83 -1.89 5.57
N THR A 129 -5.77 -0.69 6.15
CA THR A 129 -5.45 0.52 5.38
C THR A 129 -4.04 0.97 5.74
N LEU A 130 -3.18 1.06 4.72
CA LEU A 130 -1.80 1.53 4.85
C LEU A 130 -1.72 2.94 4.28
N ARG A 131 -1.39 3.91 5.12
CA ARG A 131 -1.23 5.30 4.68
C ARG A 131 0.24 5.53 4.33
N ILE A 132 0.51 5.79 3.06
CA ILE A 132 1.87 5.96 2.56
C ILE A 132 2.43 7.30 2.99
N SER A 133 3.64 7.27 3.55
CA SER A 133 4.38 8.48 3.93
C SER A 133 5.62 8.57 3.05
N GLY A 134 5.74 9.69 2.34
CA GLY A 134 6.85 9.89 1.40
C GLY A 134 6.52 9.39 0.01
N SER A 135 7.55 9.00 -0.74
CA SER A 135 7.40 8.59 -2.13
C SER A 135 7.52 7.07 -2.28
N ILE A 136 7.04 6.58 -3.42
CA ILE A 136 7.17 5.18 -3.80
C ILE A 136 8.39 5.05 -4.71
N THR A 137 9.25 4.07 -4.41
CA THR A 137 10.43 3.77 -5.22
C THR A 137 10.20 2.49 -5.99
N GLU A 138 10.39 2.55 -7.31
CA GLU A 138 10.26 1.38 -8.17
C GLU A 138 11.63 0.76 -8.43
N SER A 139 11.68 -0.56 -8.39
CA SER A 139 12.91 -1.28 -8.67
C SER A 139 12.70 -2.56 -9.50
#